data_bb5adc29dc15739943c330aa7dbb05a5
#
_entry.id   bb5adc29dc15739943c330aa7dbb05a5
#
_cell.length_a   1.000
_cell.length_b   1.000
_cell.length_c   1.000
_cell.angle_alpha   90.00
_cell.angle_beta   90.00
_cell.angle_gamma   90.00
#
_symmetry.space_group_name_H-M   'P 1'
#
loop_
_entity.id
_entity.type
_entity.pdbx_description
1 polymer ?
#
loop_
_entity_poly.entity_id
_entity_poly.type
_entity_poly.pdbx_seq_one_letter_code
_entity_poly.pdbx_strand_id
1 'polypeptide(L)'
;MAELNCQFVRPDRLLFDGPVANLVLVTYAGELGVWPGHAPEIVALGDGVVRMRTRPEDGGQEYDVVVSGGYAEIDHDGVIILADHARRTDDIDPEVVRRTRDEAIEALDEIGAGNHRAAYYEKKIRWCNLLLKHAAEAGTA
;
A
#
# COMPACT_ATOMS: atom_id res chain seq x y z
N MET A 1 -11.37 0.96 -27.28
CA MET A 1 -10.35 1.61 -26.49
C MET A 1 -9.87 0.69 -25.40
N ALA A 2 -8.58 0.73 -25.15
CA ALA A 2 -8.00 -0.12 -24.10
C ALA A 2 -8.48 0.33 -22.73
N GLU A 3 -8.86 -0.61 -21.90
CA GLU A 3 -9.24 -0.37 -20.53
C GLU A 3 -8.24 -1.05 -19.60
N LEU A 4 -8.07 -0.48 -18.41
CA LEU A 4 -7.27 -1.10 -17.36
C LEU A 4 -8.16 -1.28 -16.14
N ASN A 5 -8.38 -2.51 -15.73
CA ASN A 5 -9.15 -2.82 -14.55
C ASN A 5 -8.20 -3.15 -13.40
N CYS A 6 -8.44 -2.56 -12.24
CA CYS A 6 -7.62 -2.78 -11.07
C CYS A 6 -8.43 -3.48 -9.99
N GLN A 7 -7.86 -4.56 -9.46
CA GLN A 7 -8.38 -5.23 -8.28
C GLN A 7 -7.30 -5.15 -7.21
N PHE A 8 -7.61 -4.47 -6.11
CA PHE A 8 -6.66 -4.23 -5.03
C PHE A 8 -7.13 -4.93 -3.76
N VAL A 9 -6.37 -5.91 -3.31
CA VAL A 9 -6.77 -6.81 -2.23
C VAL A 9 -5.70 -6.83 -1.14
N ARG A 10 -6.15 -6.85 0.10
CA ARG A 10 -5.31 -7.21 1.24
C ARG A 10 -5.93 -8.46 1.91
N PRO A 11 -5.22 -9.16 2.82
CA PRO A 11 -5.68 -10.46 3.30
C PRO A 11 -7.10 -10.51 3.84
N ASP A 12 -7.60 -9.43 4.43
CA ASP A 12 -8.90 -9.41 5.08
C ASP A 12 -10.00 -8.73 4.28
N ARG A 13 -9.68 -8.04 3.18
CA ARG A 13 -10.71 -7.30 2.43
C ARG A 13 -10.24 -6.81 1.07
N LEU A 14 -11.22 -6.56 0.22
CA LEU A 14 -11.05 -5.90 -1.07
C LEU A 14 -11.07 -4.38 -0.84
N LEU A 15 -10.03 -3.68 -1.28
CA LEU A 15 -9.92 -2.24 -1.14
C LEU A 15 -10.47 -1.46 -2.35
N PHE A 16 -10.28 -2.02 -3.53
CA PHE A 16 -10.72 -1.37 -4.77
C PHE A 16 -10.95 -2.43 -5.83
N ASP A 17 -12.00 -2.23 -6.64
CA ASP A 17 -12.29 -3.08 -7.80
C ASP A 17 -13.01 -2.22 -8.84
N GLY A 18 -12.35 -1.96 -9.93
CA GLY A 18 -12.93 -1.16 -10.99
C GLY A 18 -11.93 -0.67 -12.01
N PRO A 19 -12.42 0.07 -13.02
CA PRO A 19 -11.57 0.62 -14.05
C PRO A 19 -10.74 1.79 -13.54
N VAL A 20 -9.51 1.89 -14.03
CA VAL A 20 -8.61 3.00 -13.74
C VAL A 20 -8.00 3.52 -15.04
N ALA A 21 -7.64 4.80 -15.07
CA ALA A 21 -6.91 5.38 -16.19
C ALA A 21 -5.47 4.91 -16.20
N ASN A 22 -4.86 4.88 -15.02
CA ASN A 22 -3.49 4.42 -14.80
C ASN A 22 -3.27 4.21 -13.32
N LEU A 23 -2.14 3.58 -13.00
CA LEU A 23 -1.70 3.48 -11.63
C LEU A 23 -0.17 3.45 -11.56
N VAL A 24 0.36 3.77 -10.39
CA VAL A 24 1.80 3.71 -10.12
C VAL A 24 2.00 2.76 -8.95
N LEU A 25 2.73 1.69 -9.20
CA LEU A 25 3.10 0.71 -8.18
C LEU A 25 4.41 1.10 -7.52
N VAL A 26 4.59 0.70 -6.27
CA VAL A 26 5.87 0.84 -5.59
C VAL A 26 6.52 -0.55 -5.53
N THR A 27 7.73 -0.66 -6.09
CA THR A 27 8.50 -1.90 -6.12
C THR A 27 9.83 -1.70 -5.38
N TYR A 28 10.57 -2.79 -5.16
CA TYR A 28 11.92 -2.69 -4.57
C TYR A 28 12.89 -1.92 -5.48
N ALA A 29 12.63 -1.89 -6.79
CA ALA A 29 13.46 -1.17 -7.74
C ALA A 29 13.01 0.28 -7.98
N GLY A 30 11.93 0.72 -7.33
CA GLY A 30 11.38 2.05 -7.49
C GLY A 30 9.93 2.00 -7.95
N GLU A 31 9.44 3.14 -8.41
CA GLU A 31 8.06 3.25 -8.90
C GLU A 31 7.92 2.68 -10.30
N LEU A 32 6.78 2.02 -10.55
CA LEU A 32 6.43 1.45 -11.85
C LEU A 32 5.07 1.97 -12.29
N GLY A 33 5.04 2.74 -13.36
CA GLY A 33 3.78 3.23 -13.95
C GLY A 33 3.13 2.15 -14.81
N VAL A 34 1.82 2.02 -14.69
CA VAL A 34 1.04 1.05 -15.46
C VAL A 34 -0.12 1.75 -16.16
N TRP A 35 -0.16 1.62 -17.48
CA TRP A 35 -1.22 2.11 -18.34
C TRP A 35 -1.85 0.95 -19.09
N PRO A 36 -3.05 1.16 -19.67
CA PRO A 36 -3.65 0.13 -20.52
C PRO A 36 -2.68 -0.36 -21.61
N GLY A 37 -2.64 -1.65 -21.85
CA GLY A 37 -1.76 -2.24 -22.85
C GLY A 37 -0.38 -2.64 -22.33
N HIS A 38 -0.13 -2.54 -21.02
CA HIS A 38 1.14 -2.93 -20.43
C HIS A 38 1.43 -4.42 -20.70
N ALA A 39 2.70 -4.72 -20.96
CA ALA A 39 3.13 -6.11 -21.12
C ALA A 39 2.89 -6.91 -19.84
N PRO A 40 2.53 -8.20 -19.94
CA PRO A 40 2.35 -9.04 -18.76
C PRO A 40 3.62 -9.08 -17.89
N GLU A 41 3.43 -8.90 -16.59
CA GLU A 41 4.54 -8.84 -15.63
C GLU A 41 4.02 -9.14 -14.23
N ILE A 42 4.86 -9.79 -13.43
CA ILE A 42 4.62 -9.97 -12.00
C ILE A 42 5.73 -9.24 -11.26
N VAL A 43 5.36 -8.35 -10.34
CA VAL A 43 6.33 -7.55 -9.59
C VAL A 43 6.11 -7.70 -8.10
N ALA A 44 7.19 -7.67 -7.34
CA ALA A 44 7.13 -7.65 -5.88
C ALA A 44 6.94 -6.21 -5.42
N LEU A 45 6.02 -6.00 -4.49
CA LEU A 45 5.76 -4.68 -3.91
C LEU A 45 6.78 -4.38 -2.81
N GLY A 46 7.26 -3.15 -2.81
CA GLY A 46 8.09 -2.63 -1.73
C GLY A 46 7.23 -1.89 -0.69
N ASP A 47 7.89 -1.05 0.07
CA ASP A 47 7.23 -0.17 1.05
C ASP A 47 7.04 1.21 0.45
N GLY A 48 5.82 1.73 0.48
CA GLY A 48 5.54 3.05 -0.07
C GLY A 48 4.07 3.23 -0.42
N VAL A 49 3.81 4.08 -1.40
CA VAL A 49 2.44 4.43 -1.79
C VAL A 49 2.16 3.94 -3.20
N VAL A 50 1.05 3.20 -3.35
CA VAL A 50 0.46 2.88 -4.64
C VAL A 50 -0.56 3.97 -4.95
N ARG A 51 -0.47 4.57 -6.13
CA ARG A 51 -1.36 5.64 -6.57
C ARG A 51 -2.20 5.16 -7.74
N MET A 52 -3.52 5.29 -7.61
CA MET A 52 -4.46 4.93 -8.66
C MET A 52 -5.25 6.16 -9.05
N ARG A 53 -5.49 6.31 -10.35
CA ARG A 53 -6.34 7.37 -10.86
C ARG A 53 -7.48 6.75 -11.68
N THR A 54 -8.72 7.10 -11.34
CA THR A 54 -9.86 6.65 -12.13
C THR A 54 -9.95 7.43 -13.44
N ARG A 55 -10.70 6.89 -14.40
CA ARG A 55 -10.89 7.57 -15.68
C ARG A 55 -11.69 8.86 -15.50
N PRO A 56 -11.52 9.88 -16.36
CA PRO A 56 -12.32 11.10 -16.29
C PRO A 56 -13.83 10.84 -16.28
N GLU A 57 -14.30 9.87 -17.06
CA GLU A 57 -15.72 9.48 -17.09
C GLU A 57 -16.19 8.83 -15.77
N ASP A 58 -15.27 8.35 -14.95
CA ASP A 58 -15.54 7.75 -13.65
C ASP A 58 -15.19 8.70 -12.49
N GLY A 59 -15.00 9.99 -12.78
CA GLY A 59 -14.75 11.02 -11.79
C GLY A 59 -13.33 11.53 -11.70
N GLY A 60 -12.35 10.87 -12.31
CA GLY A 60 -10.95 11.29 -12.31
C GLY A 60 -10.33 11.38 -10.91
N GLN A 61 -10.76 10.52 -10.00
CA GLN A 61 -10.31 10.56 -8.60
C GLN A 61 -8.97 9.86 -8.42
N GLU A 62 -8.19 10.35 -7.45
CA GLU A 62 -6.95 9.71 -7.03
C GLU A 62 -7.16 8.95 -5.73
N TYR A 63 -6.58 7.76 -5.68
CA TYR A 63 -6.56 6.92 -4.47
C TYR A 63 -5.12 6.59 -4.15
N ASP A 64 -4.67 7.01 -2.98
CA ASP A 64 -3.33 6.72 -2.50
C ASP A 64 -3.44 5.68 -1.40
N VAL A 65 -2.70 4.58 -1.56
CA VAL A 65 -2.72 3.47 -0.61
C VAL A 65 -1.30 3.16 -0.18
N VAL A 66 -1.04 3.26 1.11
CA VAL A 66 0.25 2.87 1.69
C VAL A 66 0.30 1.35 1.73
N VAL A 67 1.37 0.78 1.20
CA VAL A 67 1.55 -0.69 1.15
C VAL A 67 2.90 -1.08 1.73
N SER A 68 2.97 -2.31 2.22
CA SER A 68 4.21 -2.93 2.64
C SER A 68 4.15 -4.40 2.27
N GLY A 69 4.95 -4.78 1.29
CA GLY A 69 5.05 -6.16 0.84
C GLY A 69 3.86 -6.65 0.02
N GLY A 70 4.03 -7.81 -0.58
CA GLY A 70 3.07 -8.41 -1.48
C GLY A 70 3.55 -8.41 -2.92
N TYR A 71 2.63 -8.57 -3.85
CA TYR A 71 2.98 -8.54 -5.26
C TYR A 71 1.81 -8.07 -6.10
N ALA A 72 2.11 -7.70 -7.35
CA ALA A 72 1.12 -7.31 -8.32
C ALA A 72 1.31 -8.13 -9.60
N GLU A 73 0.19 -8.52 -10.19
CA GLU A 73 0.15 -9.21 -11.47
C GLU A 73 -0.44 -8.26 -12.49
N ILE A 74 0.32 -7.93 -13.53
CA ILE A 74 -0.03 -6.97 -14.57
C ILE A 74 -0.30 -7.72 -15.86
N ASP A 75 -1.39 -7.34 -16.53
CA ASP A 75 -1.72 -7.84 -17.85
C ASP A 75 -2.12 -6.65 -18.74
N HIS A 76 -2.46 -6.89 -20.00
CA HIS A 76 -2.82 -5.83 -20.97
C HIS A 76 -3.97 -4.96 -20.48
N ASP A 77 -4.95 -5.57 -19.82
CA ASP A 77 -6.21 -4.94 -19.45
C ASP A 77 -6.52 -5.03 -17.96
N GLY A 78 -5.61 -5.52 -17.15
CA GLY A 78 -5.88 -5.68 -15.74
C GLY A 78 -4.64 -5.70 -14.87
N VAL A 79 -4.83 -5.29 -13.63
CA VAL A 79 -3.82 -5.40 -12.58
C VAL A 79 -4.50 -5.97 -11.34
N ILE A 80 -3.90 -7.00 -10.77
CA ILE A 80 -4.32 -7.52 -9.48
C ILE A 80 -3.20 -7.21 -8.50
N ILE A 81 -3.53 -6.45 -7.46
CA ILE A 81 -2.58 -6.08 -6.40
C ILE A 81 -2.94 -6.88 -5.15
N LEU A 82 -2.00 -7.67 -4.66
CA LEU A 82 -2.14 -8.46 -3.45
C LEU A 82 -1.11 -7.96 -2.44
N ALA A 83 -1.52 -7.01 -1.61
CA ALA A 83 -0.63 -6.40 -0.63
C ALA A 83 -0.71 -7.15 0.70
N ASP A 84 0.44 -7.36 1.34
CA ASP A 84 0.49 -7.96 2.67
C ASP A 84 -0.11 -7.01 3.70
N HIS A 85 0.24 -5.72 3.59
CA HIS A 85 -0.32 -4.63 4.37
C HIS A 85 -0.69 -3.50 3.45
N ALA A 86 -1.88 -2.93 3.63
CA ALA A 86 -2.36 -1.82 2.83
C ALA A 86 -3.34 -0.97 3.63
N ARG A 87 -3.21 0.35 3.49
CA ARG A 87 -4.15 1.29 4.09
C ARG A 87 -4.24 2.53 3.23
N ARG A 88 -5.46 2.97 2.93
CA ARG A 88 -5.67 4.23 2.23
C ARG A 88 -5.20 5.38 3.12
N THR A 89 -4.56 6.38 2.50
CA THR A 89 -4.07 7.54 3.26
C THR A 89 -5.17 8.25 4.02
N ASP A 90 -6.39 8.27 3.47
CA ASP A 90 -7.55 8.88 4.11
C ASP A 90 -7.99 8.16 5.40
N ASP A 91 -7.65 6.89 5.53
CA ASP A 91 -8.03 6.05 6.67
C ASP A 91 -6.96 6.00 7.76
N ILE A 92 -5.89 6.77 7.62
CA ILE A 92 -4.81 6.81 8.61
C ILE A 92 -5.16 7.83 9.69
N ASP A 93 -5.32 7.35 10.93
CA ASP A 93 -5.43 8.19 12.10
C ASP A 93 -4.06 8.25 12.78
N PRO A 94 -3.33 9.39 12.66
CA PRO A 94 -1.96 9.48 13.19
C PRO A 94 -1.86 9.23 14.69
N GLU A 95 -2.85 9.65 15.47
CA GLU A 95 -2.82 9.45 16.92
C GLU A 95 -2.93 7.98 17.30
N VAL A 96 -3.84 7.27 16.65
CA VAL A 96 -3.99 5.83 16.86
C VAL A 96 -2.73 5.09 16.44
N VAL A 97 -2.15 5.47 15.30
CA VAL A 97 -0.93 4.83 14.80
C VAL A 97 0.25 5.09 15.73
N ARG A 98 0.42 6.32 16.23
CA ARG A 98 1.49 6.63 17.20
C ARG A 98 1.33 5.81 18.47
N ARG A 99 0.12 5.70 18.99
CA ARG A 99 -0.15 4.89 20.18
C ARG A 99 0.19 3.43 19.96
N THR A 100 -0.24 2.87 18.83
CA THR A 100 0.06 1.49 18.45
C THR A 100 1.56 1.26 18.33
N ARG A 101 2.28 2.22 17.72
CA ARG A 101 3.73 2.15 17.60
C ARG A 101 4.41 2.18 18.97
N ASP A 102 4.00 3.11 19.82
CA ASP A 102 4.63 3.27 21.12
C ASP A 102 4.41 2.04 22.02
N GLU A 103 3.22 1.45 21.95
CA GLU A 103 2.92 0.18 22.63
C GLU A 103 3.81 -0.95 22.10
N ALA A 104 4.05 -1.01 20.81
CA ALA A 104 4.93 -2.01 20.21
C ALA A 104 6.39 -1.82 20.60
N ILE A 105 6.86 -0.58 20.69
CA ILE A 105 8.21 -0.25 21.15
C ILE A 105 8.37 -0.70 22.60
N GLU A 106 7.41 -0.41 23.45
CA GLU A 106 7.43 -0.79 24.85
C GLU A 106 7.43 -2.31 25.03
N ALA A 107 6.59 -3.01 24.24
CA ALA A 107 6.55 -4.46 24.27
C ALA A 107 7.87 -5.08 23.81
N LEU A 108 8.51 -4.51 22.80
CA LEU A 108 9.80 -4.97 22.30
C LEU A 108 10.90 -4.79 23.37
N ASP A 109 10.91 -3.65 24.07
CA ASP A 109 11.84 -3.40 25.14
C ASP A 109 11.71 -4.41 26.29
N GLU A 110 10.48 -4.79 26.62
CA GLU A 110 10.22 -5.75 27.69
C GLU A 110 10.72 -7.16 27.36
N ILE A 111 10.52 -7.63 26.12
CA ILE A 111 10.90 -8.98 25.72
C ILE A 111 12.35 -9.10 25.26
N GLY A 112 12.97 -8.00 24.81
CA GLY A 112 14.33 -7.95 24.29
C GLY A 112 14.47 -8.46 22.86
N ALA A 113 15.51 -7.97 22.19
CA ALA A 113 15.75 -8.24 20.76
C ALA A 113 16.03 -9.73 20.44
N GLY A 114 16.46 -10.51 21.40
CA GLY A 114 16.73 -11.94 21.23
C GLY A 114 15.51 -12.84 21.33
N ASN A 115 14.35 -12.28 21.66
CA ASN A 115 13.12 -13.05 21.80
C ASN A 115 12.57 -13.40 20.40
N HIS A 116 11.97 -14.59 20.27
CA HIS A 116 11.38 -15.03 19.00
C HIS A 116 10.21 -14.15 18.52
N ARG A 117 9.61 -13.35 19.40
CA ARG A 117 8.52 -12.41 19.07
C ARG A 117 9.05 -11.03 18.67
N ALA A 118 10.34 -10.79 18.76
CA ALA A 118 10.92 -9.48 18.44
C ALA A 118 10.61 -9.06 17.00
N ALA A 119 10.72 -9.97 16.05
CA ALA A 119 10.45 -9.69 14.65
C ALA A 119 9.02 -9.19 14.41
N TYR A 120 8.06 -9.71 15.14
CA TYR A 120 6.67 -9.27 15.03
C TYR A 120 6.53 -7.79 15.42
N TYR A 121 7.13 -7.39 16.55
CA TYR A 121 7.06 -6.00 17.01
C TYR A 121 7.89 -5.07 16.11
N GLU A 122 9.02 -5.52 15.62
CA GLU A 122 9.86 -4.74 14.70
C GLU A 122 9.11 -4.42 13.40
N LYS A 123 8.41 -5.40 12.84
CA LYS A 123 7.58 -5.21 11.65
C LYS A 123 6.42 -4.26 11.92
N LYS A 124 5.78 -4.39 13.06
CA LYS A 124 4.67 -3.53 13.47
C LYS A 124 5.11 -2.08 13.62
N ILE A 125 6.26 -1.86 14.24
CA ILE A 125 6.85 -0.52 14.39
C ILE A 125 7.16 0.07 13.01
N ARG A 126 7.77 -0.70 12.13
CA ARG A 126 8.11 -0.25 10.77
C ARG A 126 6.85 0.13 9.99
N TRP A 127 5.80 -0.68 10.07
CA TRP A 127 4.53 -0.39 9.42
C TRP A 127 3.91 0.91 9.96
N CYS A 128 3.91 1.10 11.27
CA CYS A 128 3.40 2.32 11.89
C CYS A 128 4.19 3.55 11.44
N ASN A 129 5.52 3.46 11.39
CA ASN A 129 6.35 4.56 10.92
C ASN A 129 6.07 4.91 9.47
N LEU A 130 5.85 3.91 8.62
CA LEU A 130 5.48 4.11 7.21
C LEU A 130 4.13 4.82 7.10
N LEU A 131 3.14 4.39 7.87
CA LEU A 131 1.82 5.04 7.90
C LEU A 131 1.93 6.49 8.35
N LEU A 132 2.71 6.77 9.39
CA LEU A 132 2.88 8.13 9.91
C LEU A 132 3.54 9.05 8.90
N LYS A 133 4.51 8.55 8.16
CA LYS A 133 5.17 9.31 7.09
C LYS A 133 4.15 9.80 6.06
N HIS A 134 3.27 8.92 5.61
CA HIS A 134 2.31 9.25 4.56
C HIS A 134 1.04 9.94 5.08
N ALA A 135 0.70 9.75 6.34
CA ALA A 135 -0.38 10.51 6.98
C ALA A 135 -0.03 12.00 7.05
N ALA A 136 1.23 12.30 7.36
CA ALA A 136 1.70 13.69 7.41
C ALA A 136 1.62 14.35 6.02
N GLU A 137 1.93 13.63 4.96
CA GLU A 137 1.82 14.12 3.59
C GLU A 137 0.35 14.39 3.23
N ALA A 138 -0.55 13.49 3.57
CA ALA A 138 -1.99 13.63 3.31
C ALA A 138 -2.57 14.81 4.10
N GLY A 139 -2.10 15.03 5.33
CA GLY A 139 -2.57 16.09 6.20
C GLY A 139 -2.16 17.50 5.78
N THR A 140 -1.26 17.63 4.82
CA THR A 140 -0.79 18.93 4.32
C THR A 140 -1.51 19.39 3.06
N ALA A 141 -2.40 18.56 2.56
CA ALA A 141 -3.12 18.87 1.32
C ALA A 141 -4.22 19.92 1.54
#